data_3dda75527232e494a0be8e429a8b67d8
#
_entry.id   3dda75527232e494a0be8e429a8b67d8
#
_cell.length_a   1.000
_cell.length_b   1.000
_cell.length_c   1.000
_cell.angle_alpha   90.00
_cell.angle_beta   90.00
_cell.angle_gamma   90.00
#
_symmetry.space_group_name_H-M   'P 1'
#
loop_
_entity.id
_entity.type
_entity.pdbx_description
1 polymer ?
#
loop_
_entity_poly.entity_id
_entity_poly.type
_entity_poly.pdbx_seq_one_letter_code
_entity_poly.pdbx_strand_id
1 'polypeptide(L)'
;TGESETSLCVWVFNSLGEVVIGYRPSDPAKAQRNREVATEPPAPEDITSSDELYLTGEHLDQYRHPTRYPEVYWEAGLQRDPKDSRCNIALGRQKLSRGRFDEAASHFETAISRLTFRHPNPETGEAHYFLGLTRRFQGNDSAAYPLFAKATWNFAWRAAASYELACLDL
;
A
#
# COMPACT_ATOMS: atom_id res chain seq x y z
N THR A 1 -39.01 -35.81 -6.71
CA THR A 1 -38.39 -34.94 -7.72
C THR A 1 -37.58 -33.89 -6.97
N GLY A 2 -36.30 -34.21 -6.73
CA GLY A 2 -35.42 -33.27 -6.08
C GLY A 2 -35.02 -32.15 -7.06
N GLU A 3 -35.52 -30.96 -6.82
CA GLU A 3 -34.96 -29.79 -7.50
C GLU A 3 -33.52 -29.56 -7.02
N SER A 4 -32.64 -29.16 -7.93
CA SER A 4 -31.24 -28.83 -7.58
C SER A 4 -31.21 -27.61 -6.66
N GLU A 5 -30.37 -27.63 -5.62
CA GLU A 5 -30.14 -26.48 -4.73
C GLU A 5 -29.76 -25.21 -5.51
N THR A 6 -29.16 -25.36 -6.69
CA THR A 6 -28.80 -24.27 -7.60
C THR A 6 -29.98 -23.57 -8.26
N SER A 7 -31.17 -24.15 -8.18
CA SER A 7 -32.42 -23.54 -8.70
C SER A 7 -33.07 -22.57 -7.71
N LEU A 8 -32.68 -22.62 -6.43
CA LEU A 8 -33.25 -21.75 -5.40
C LEU A 8 -32.64 -20.35 -5.49
N CYS A 9 -33.52 -19.35 -5.56
CA CYS A 9 -33.14 -17.95 -5.52
C CYS A 9 -33.90 -17.26 -4.37
N VAL A 10 -33.24 -16.40 -3.65
CA VAL A 10 -33.84 -15.57 -2.58
C VAL A 10 -33.75 -14.11 -2.99
N TRP A 11 -34.90 -13.43 -2.96
CA TRP A 11 -35.01 -12.02 -3.27
C TRP A 11 -35.71 -11.30 -2.13
N VAL A 12 -35.20 -10.17 -1.71
CA VAL A 12 -35.84 -9.29 -0.75
C VAL A 12 -36.27 -8.02 -1.47
N PHE A 13 -37.52 -7.66 -1.29
CA PHE A 13 -38.14 -6.49 -1.93
C PHE A 13 -38.47 -5.44 -0.85
N ASN A 14 -38.40 -4.18 -1.23
CA ASN A 14 -38.94 -3.09 -0.40
C ASN A 14 -40.47 -2.99 -0.57
N SER A 15 -41.09 -2.04 0.15
CA SER A 15 -42.51 -1.79 0.09
C SER A 15 -43.00 -1.29 -1.28
N LEU A 16 -42.10 -0.86 -2.16
CA LEU A 16 -42.38 -0.40 -3.51
C LEU A 16 -42.24 -1.52 -4.56
N GLY A 17 -41.86 -2.75 -4.14
CA GLY A 17 -41.62 -3.87 -5.02
C GLY A 17 -40.26 -3.86 -5.72
N GLU A 18 -39.34 -3.02 -5.31
CA GLU A 18 -37.97 -2.97 -5.85
C GLU A 18 -37.08 -3.99 -5.13
N VAL A 19 -36.19 -4.65 -5.87
CA VAL A 19 -35.24 -5.60 -5.31
C VAL A 19 -34.20 -4.87 -4.48
N VAL A 20 -34.14 -5.15 -3.18
CA VAL A 20 -33.14 -4.63 -2.24
C VAL A 20 -31.91 -5.51 -2.21
N ILE A 21 -32.12 -6.83 -2.17
CA ILE A 21 -31.05 -7.83 -2.14
C ILE A 21 -31.48 -9.08 -2.86
N GLY A 22 -30.56 -9.74 -3.56
CA GLY A 22 -30.84 -11.00 -4.24
C GLY A 22 -29.67 -11.96 -4.03
N TYR A 23 -29.99 -13.23 -3.79
CA TYR A 23 -29.03 -14.32 -3.72
C TYR A 23 -29.43 -15.44 -4.68
N ARG A 24 -28.47 -15.87 -5.48
CA ARG A 24 -28.57 -17.07 -6.31
C ARG A 24 -27.34 -17.94 -6.05
N PRO A 25 -27.49 -19.20 -5.65
CA PRO A 25 -26.37 -20.12 -5.50
C PRO A 25 -25.58 -20.23 -6.81
N SER A 26 -24.26 -20.19 -6.71
CA SER A 26 -23.39 -20.43 -7.85
C SER A 26 -23.42 -21.92 -8.23
N ASP A 27 -23.48 -22.21 -9.52
CA ASP A 27 -23.32 -23.57 -10.00
C ASP A 27 -21.92 -24.09 -9.65
N PRO A 28 -21.80 -25.18 -8.85
CA PRO A 28 -20.49 -25.72 -8.48
C PRO A 28 -19.62 -26.11 -9.69
N ALA A 29 -20.27 -26.55 -10.79
CA ALA A 29 -19.57 -26.89 -12.03
C ALA A 29 -18.97 -25.64 -12.72
N LYS A 30 -19.61 -24.47 -12.57
CA LYS A 30 -19.07 -23.19 -13.06
C LYS A 30 -18.04 -22.58 -12.11
N ALA A 31 -18.09 -22.95 -10.83
CA ALA A 31 -17.10 -22.51 -9.84
C ALA A 31 -15.76 -23.27 -9.94
N GLN A 32 -15.76 -24.45 -10.56
CA GLN A 32 -14.53 -25.17 -10.94
C GLN A 32 -13.89 -24.54 -12.19
N ARG A 33 -13.59 -23.25 -12.16
CA ARG A 33 -12.52 -22.74 -13.01
C ARG A 33 -11.26 -23.46 -12.57
N ASN A 34 -10.58 -24.17 -13.49
CA ASN A 34 -9.20 -24.60 -13.26
C ASN A 34 -8.42 -23.37 -12.83
N ARG A 35 -8.22 -23.24 -11.52
CA ARG A 35 -7.35 -22.20 -10.99
C ARG A 35 -5.96 -22.62 -11.44
N GLU A 36 -5.35 -21.79 -12.26
CA GLU A 36 -3.94 -21.97 -12.56
C GLU A 36 -3.17 -22.01 -11.24
N VAL A 37 -2.23 -22.93 -11.16
CA VAL A 37 -1.34 -23.02 -10.00
C VAL A 37 -0.59 -21.69 -9.90
N ALA A 38 -0.56 -21.08 -8.74
CA ALA A 38 0.20 -19.86 -8.52
C ALA A 38 1.68 -20.14 -8.84
N THR A 39 2.24 -19.34 -9.72
CA THR A 39 3.67 -19.39 -10.07
C THR A 39 4.44 -18.36 -9.28
N GLU A 40 5.73 -18.60 -9.05
CA GLU A 40 6.61 -17.56 -8.50
C GLU A 40 6.65 -16.35 -9.44
N PRO A 41 6.75 -15.13 -8.89
CA PRO A 41 6.91 -13.94 -9.71
C PRO A 41 8.22 -14.02 -10.52
N PRO A 42 8.26 -13.40 -11.71
CA PRO A 42 9.48 -13.33 -12.52
C PRO A 42 10.62 -12.70 -11.72
N ALA A 43 11.86 -12.97 -12.10
CA ALA A 43 13.01 -12.30 -11.53
C ALA A 43 12.98 -10.79 -11.87
N PRO A 44 13.52 -9.90 -11.02
CA PRO A 44 13.45 -8.45 -11.26
C PRO A 44 14.04 -8.01 -12.61
N GLU A 45 15.06 -8.72 -13.11
CA GLU A 45 15.68 -8.48 -14.40
C GLU A 45 14.78 -8.79 -15.60
N ASP A 46 13.83 -9.71 -15.43
CA ASP A 46 12.89 -10.13 -16.47
C ASP A 46 11.67 -9.17 -16.56
N ILE A 47 11.45 -8.34 -15.54
CA ILE A 47 10.37 -7.38 -15.51
C ILE A 47 10.80 -6.09 -16.20
N THR A 48 10.10 -5.69 -17.26
CA THR A 48 10.44 -4.48 -18.03
C THR A 48 9.80 -3.21 -17.48
N SER A 49 8.65 -3.33 -16.83
CA SER A 49 7.88 -2.19 -16.30
C SER A 49 8.33 -1.82 -14.88
N SER A 50 8.59 -0.53 -14.61
CA SER A 50 8.84 -0.05 -13.25
C SER A 50 7.61 -0.14 -12.36
N ASP A 51 6.41 -0.02 -12.92
CA ASP A 51 5.15 -0.21 -12.20
C ASP A 51 4.99 -1.66 -11.74
N GLU A 52 5.32 -2.60 -12.60
CA GLU A 52 5.27 -4.02 -12.29
C GLU A 52 6.30 -4.41 -11.23
N LEU A 53 7.51 -3.85 -11.28
CA LEU A 53 8.51 -4.02 -10.22
C LEU A 53 7.97 -3.55 -8.87
N TYR A 54 7.42 -2.34 -8.81
CA TYR A 54 6.83 -1.81 -7.59
C TYR A 54 5.70 -2.70 -7.07
N LEU A 55 4.73 -3.04 -7.93
CA LEU A 55 3.56 -3.85 -7.54
C LEU A 55 3.94 -5.27 -7.13
N THR A 56 4.94 -5.87 -7.78
CA THR A 56 5.44 -7.19 -7.38
C THR A 56 6.07 -7.15 -5.99
N GLY A 57 6.87 -6.13 -5.70
CA GLY A 57 7.41 -5.92 -4.36
C GLY A 57 6.32 -5.72 -3.31
N GLU A 58 5.32 -4.87 -3.56
CA GLU A 58 4.18 -4.67 -2.64
C GLU A 58 3.40 -5.97 -2.41
N HIS A 59 3.17 -6.76 -3.45
CA HIS A 59 2.51 -8.05 -3.32
C HIS A 59 3.29 -9.02 -2.42
N LEU A 60 4.60 -9.13 -2.63
CA LEU A 60 5.47 -9.99 -1.83
C LEU A 60 5.54 -9.55 -0.35
N ASP A 61 5.58 -8.25 -0.09
CA ASP A 61 5.56 -7.70 1.27
C ASP A 61 4.22 -7.95 1.96
N GLN A 62 3.12 -7.72 1.26
CA GLN A 62 1.77 -7.92 1.78
C GLN A 62 1.50 -9.39 2.17
N TYR A 63 1.92 -10.33 1.34
CA TYR A 63 1.70 -11.76 1.57
C TYR A 63 2.87 -12.46 2.28
N ARG A 64 3.95 -11.74 2.60
CA ARG A 64 5.15 -12.25 3.27
C ARG A 64 5.67 -13.52 2.60
N HIS A 65 5.99 -13.39 1.32
CA HIS A 65 6.44 -14.52 0.52
C HIS A 65 7.70 -15.18 1.14
N PRO A 66 7.74 -16.51 1.30
CA PRO A 66 8.78 -17.17 2.09
C PRO A 66 10.16 -17.22 1.40
N THR A 67 10.21 -17.16 0.07
CA THR A 67 11.44 -17.37 -0.71
C THR A 67 11.85 -16.17 -1.58
N ARG A 68 10.98 -15.16 -1.71
CA ARG A 68 11.24 -13.96 -2.50
C ARG A 68 11.11 -12.73 -1.62
N TYR A 69 12.08 -11.85 -1.69
CA TYR A 69 12.13 -10.65 -0.89
C TYR A 69 11.66 -9.43 -1.69
N PRO A 70 10.75 -8.60 -1.17
CA PRO A 70 10.22 -7.44 -1.88
C PRO A 70 11.29 -6.41 -2.24
N GLU A 71 12.32 -6.24 -1.38
CA GLU A 71 13.35 -5.24 -1.55
C GLU A 71 14.11 -5.35 -2.88
N VAL A 72 14.35 -6.55 -3.39
CA VAL A 72 15.09 -6.75 -4.65
C VAL A 72 14.33 -6.15 -5.85
N TYR A 73 13.02 -6.16 -5.80
CA TYR A 73 12.16 -5.56 -6.85
C TYR A 73 12.15 -4.04 -6.76
N TRP A 74 12.02 -3.48 -5.54
CA TRP A 74 12.07 -2.03 -5.34
C TRP A 74 13.46 -1.47 -5.64
N GLU A 75 14.54 -2.18 -5.27
CA GLU A 75 15.91 -1.80 -5.61
C GLU A 75 16.13 -1.82 -7.13
N ALA A 76 15.60 -2.82 -7.84
CA ALA A 76 15.64 -2.84 -9.31
C ALA A 76 14.86 -1.67 -9.92
N GLY A 77 13.74 -1.28 -9.31
CA GLY A 77 13.00 -0.06 -9.67
C GLY A 77 13.85 1.19 -9.51
N LEU A 78 14.58 1.33 -8.40
CA LEU A 78 15.48 2.47 -8.14
C LEU A 78 16.74 2.46 -9.01
N GLN A 79 17.19 1.32 -9.49
CA GLN A 79 18.27 1.28 -10.50
C GLN A 79 17.86 1.94 -11.82
N ARG A 80 16.57 1.90 -12.16
CA ARG A 80 16.01 2.52 -13.38
C ARG A 80 15.66 3.99 -13.17
N ASP A 81 14.96 4.29 -12.08
CA ASP A 81 14.66 5.67 -11.64
C ASP A 81 14.99 5.83 -10.15
N PRO A 82 16.17 6.35 -9.80
CA PRO A 82 16.58 6.55 -8.40
C PRO A 82 15.63 7.46 -7.60
N LYS A 83 14.76 8.19 -8.30
CA LYS A 83 13.77 9.07 -7.67
C LYS A 83 12.34 8.53 -7.74
N ASP A 84 12.13 7.26 -8.12
CA ASP A 84 10.78 6.68 -8.04
C ASP A 84 10.27 6.79 -6.60
N SER A 85 9.20 7.55 -6.43
CA SER A 85 8.69 7.88 -5.08
C SER A 85 8.11 6.66 -4.38
N ARG A 86 7.50 5.74 -5.10
CA ARG A 86 6.84 4.55 -4.55
C ARG A 86 7.89 3.55 -4.05
N CYS A 87 8.90 3.25 -4.86
CA CYS A 87 9.99 2.36 -4.47
C CYS A 87 10.79 2.95 -3.29
N ASN A 88 11.02 4.27 -3.28
CA ASN A 88 11.66 4.93 -2.14
C ASN A 88 10.79 4.85 -0.88
N ILE A 89 9.47 5.06 -0.96
CA ILE A 89 8.59 4.93 0.20
C ILE A 89 8.59 3.49 0.73
N ALA A 90 8.50 2.50 -0.14
CA ALA A 90 8.50 1.10 0.25
C ALA A 90 9.79 0.67 0.95
N LEU A 91 10.96 1.01 0.39
CA LEU A 91 12.25 0.76 1.01
C LEU A 91 12.42 1.55 2.31
N GLY A 92 11.99 2.81 2.33
CA GLY A 92 11.99 3.64 3.55
C GLY A 92 11.19 3.00 4.69
N ARG A 93 9.99 2.50 4.43
CA ARG A 93 9.16 1.77 5.39
C ARG A 93 9.87 0.53 5.92
N GLN A 94 10.50 -0.22 5.05
CA GLN A 94 11.25 -1.41 5.44
C GLN A 94 12.47 -1.06 6.29
N LYS A 95 13.23 0.01 5.93
CA LYS A 95 14.36 0.49 6.76
C LYS A 95 13.89 0.98 8.12
N LEU A 96 12.76 1.71 8.15
CA LEU A 96 12.15 2.18 9.40
C LEU A 96 11.76 1.01 10.31
N SER A 97 11.10 -0.02 9.79
CA SER A 97 10.69 -1.20 10.55
C SER A 97 11.88 -1.99 11.13
N ARG A 98 13.06 -1.85 10.52
CA ARG A 98 14.32 -2.47 10.97
C ARG A 98 15.15 -1.54 11.88
N GLY A 99 14.64 -0.37 12.25
CA GLY A 99 15.35 0.61 13.09
C GLY A 99 16.49 1.36 12.38
N ARG A 100 16.57 1.27 11.04
CA ARG A 100 17.61 1.94 10.23
C ARG A 100 17.12 3.34 9.85
N PHE A 101 17.02 4.21 10.86
CA PHE A 101 16.33 5.50 10.74
C PHE A 101 16.98 6.46 9.74
N ASP A 102 18.31 6.52 9.67
CA ASP A 102 19.00 7.44 8.75
C ASP A 102 18.77 7.07 7.29
N GLU A 103 18.79 5.77 6.99
CA GLU A 103 18.51 5.27 5.65
C GLU A 103 17.02 5.47 5.30
N ALA A 104 16.13 5.20 6.25
CA ALA A 104 14.70 5.44 6.06
C ALA A 104 14.42 6.92 5.75
N ALA A 105 15.04 7.84 6.51
CA ALA A 105 14.91 9.27 6.27
C ALA A 105 15.37 9.66 4.87
N SER A 106 16.52 9.19 4.41
CA SER A 106 17.05 9.47 3.08
C SER A 106 16.08 9.03 1.96
N HIS A 107 15.49 7.85 2.09
CA HIS A 107 14.49 7.36 1.15
C HIS A 107 13.24 8.23 1.14
N PHE A 108 12.68 8.58 2.31
CA PHE A 108 11.48 9.41 2.38
C PHE A 108 11.73 10.84 1.89
N GLU A 109 12.90 11.44 2.17
CA GLU A 109 13.28 12.76 1.66
C GLU A 109 13.39 12.76 0.13
N THR A 110 13.95 11.69 -0.45
CA THR A 110 14.01 11.50 -1.90
C THR A 110 12.60 11.41 -2.50
N ALA A 111 11.72 10.63 -1.88
CA ALA A 111 10.33 10.52 -2.30
C ALA A 111 9.58 11.86 -2.22
N ILE A 112 9.72 12.59 -1.11
CA ILE A 112 9.10 13.91 -0.93
C ILE A 112 9.62 14.89 -2.00
N SER A 113 10.92 14.92 -2.25
CA SER A 113 11.50 15.77 -3.29
C SER A 113 10.90 15.50 -4.67
N ARG A 114 10.64 14.24 -5.01
CA ARG A 114 9.99 13.86 -6.26
C ARG A 114 8.52 14.26 -6.30
N LEU A 115 7.78 13.95 -5.22
CA LEU A 115 6.34 14.23 -5.12
C LEU A 115 6.01 15.71 -5.10
N THR A 116 6.91 16.54 -4.55
CA THR A 116 6.70 17.99 -4.41
C THR A 116 7.41 18.82 -5.51
N PHE A 117 8.05 18.18 -6.49
CA PHE A 117 8.81 18.86 -7.52
C PHE A 117 8.00 19.90 -8.32
N ARG A 118 6.74 19.58 -8.63
CA ARG A 118 5.86 20.47 -9.39
C ARG A 118 4.89 21.26 -8.53
N HIS A 119 4.57 20.73 -7.35
CA HIS A 119 3.56 21.31 -6.48
C HIS A 119 3.89 20.99 -5.00
N PRO A 120 3.81 21.96 -4.09
CA PRO A 120 4.19 21.77 -2.68
C PRO A 120 3.26 20.83 -1.91
N ASN A 121 2.08 20.51 -2.46
CA ASN A 121 1.13 19.58 -1.88
C ASN A 121 1.13 18.28 -2.69
N PRO A 122 1.77 17.21 -2.19
CA PRO A 122 1.80 15.94 -2.88
C PRO A 122 0.43 15.26 -2.87
N GLU A 123 0.20 14.38 -3.82
CA GLU A 123 -1.02 13.58 -3.94
C GLU A 123 -1.25 12.68 -2.70
N THR A 124 -0.16 12.18 -2.11
CA THR A 124 -0.21 11.35 -0.91
C THR A 124 0.59 11.96 0.23
N GLY A 125 0.07 11.82 1.47
CA GLY A 125 0.75 12.21 2.70
C GLY A 125 1.73 11.16 3.25
N GLU A 126 1.82 9.99 2.62
CA GLU A 126 2.53 8.82 3.13
C GLU A 126 3.99 9.10 3.47
N ALA A 127 4.75 9.66 2.53
CA ALA A 127 6.17 9.94 2.72
C ALA A 127 6.40 10.94 3.87
N HIS A 128 5.53 11.94 4.02
CA HIS A 128 5.61 12.90 5.11
C HIS A 128 5.30 12.22 6.46
N TYR A 129 4.29 11.37 6.51
CA TYR A 129 3.93 10.65 7.72
C TYR A 129 5.08 9.75 8.20
N PHE A 130 5.64 8.92 7.32
CA PHE A 130 6.73 8.01 7.70
C PHE A 130 8.05 8.74 7.99
N LEU A 131 8.34 9.86 7.31
CA LEU A 131 9.48 10.69 7.69
C LEU A 131 9.25 11.32 9.07
N GLY A 132 8.03 11.75 9.38
CA GLY A 132 7.66 12.22 10.71
C GLY A 132 7.91 11.19 11.79
N LEU A 133 7.45 9.94 11.59
CA LEU A 133 7.75 8.84 12.49
C LEU A 133 9.25 8.60 12.63
N THR A 134 9.98 8.63 11.51
CA THR A 134 11.44 8.44 11.52
C THR A 134 12.13 9.50 12.36
N ARG A 135 11.77 10.78 12.22
CA ARG A 135 12.33 11.89 12.99
C ARG A 135 11.97 11.77 14.47
N ARG A 136 10.74 11.36 14.79
CA ARG A 136 10.32 11.10 16.17
C ARG A 136 11.15 9.97 16.82
N PHE A 137 11.36 8.85 16.13
CA PHE A 137 12.20 7.77 16.63
C PHE A 137 13.68 8.14 16.76
N GLN A 138 14.14 9.16 16.03
CA GLN A 138 15.46 9.77 16.21
C GLN A 138 15.49 10.79 17.39
N GLY A 139 14.38 10.99 18.12
CA GLY A 139 14.26 11.97 19.19
C GLY A 139 14.18 13.42 18.70
N ASN A 140 13.83 13.64 17.44
CA ASN A 140 13.73 14.97 16.85
C ASN A 140 12.27 15.37 16.59
N ASP A 141 11.57 15.65 17.69
CA ASP A 141 10.14 15.99 17.67
C ASP A 141 9.87 17.30 16.93
N SER A 142 10.79 18.27 17.03
CA SER A 142 10.68 19.54 16.34
C SER A 142 10.70 19.41 14.81
N ALA A 143 11.43 18.43 14.28
CA ALA A 143 11.42 18.10 12.87
C ALA A 143 10.25 17.21 12.47
N ALA A 144 9.74 16.38 13.40
CA ALA A 144 8.59 15.50 13.14
C ALA A 144 7.27 16.28 13.02
N TYR A 145 7.05 17.28 13.83
CA TYR A 145 5.80 18.05 13.92
C TYR A 145 5.31 18.60 12.57
N PRO A 146 6.12 19.38 11.81
CA PRO A 146 5.69 19.91 10.51
C PRO A 146 5.43 18.81 9.46
N LEU A 147 6.08 17.67 9.57
CA LEU A 147 5.87 16.54 8.69
C LEU A 147 4.51 15.88 8.92
N PHE A 148 4.14 15.67 10.18
CA PHE A 148 2.80 15.18 10.52
C PHE A 148 1.72 16.22 10.16
N ALA A 149 1.95 17.50 10.44
CA ALA A 149 1.03 18.56 10.05
C ALA A 149 0.80 18.54 8.52
N LYS A 150 1.85 18.32 7.72
CA LYS A 150 1.71 18.19 6.27
C LYS A 150 0.93 16.95 5.87
N ALA A 151 1.16 15.81 6.51
CA ALA A 151 0.46 14.56 6.23
C ALA A 151 -1.05 14.65 6.51
N THR A 152 -1.51 15.49 7.45
CA THR A 152 -2.95 15.67 7.74
C THR A 152 -3.75 16.24 6.57
N TRP A 153 -3.10 16.86 5.59
CA TRP A 153 -3.77 17.42 4.40
C TRP A 153 -4.30 16.33 3.48
N ASN A 154 -3.73 15.14 3.55
CA ASN A 154 -4.22 13.98 2.81
C ASN A 154 -5.23 13.19 3.67
N PHE A 155 -6.40 12.92 3.11
CA PHE A 155 -7.49 12.27 3.86
C PHE A 155 -7.09 10.90 4.42
N ALA A 156 -6.36 10.09 3.66
CA ALA A 156 -5.94 8.75 4.07
C ALA A 156 -4.99 8.77 5.29
N TRP A 157 -4.17 9.80 5.42
CA TRP A 157 -3.18 9.92 6.49
C TRP A 157 -3.59 10.85 7.62
N ARG A 158 -4.72 11.56 7.47
CA ARG A 158 -5.16 12.58 8.43
C ARG A 158 -5.30 12.06 9.86
N ALA A 159 -5.99 10.95 10.04
CA ALA A 159 -6.24 10.41 11.38
C ALA A 159 -4.93 9.96 12.06
N ALA A 160 -4.09 9.23 11.37
CA ALA A 160 -2.81 8.77 11.88
C ALA A 160 -1.88 9.94 12.22
N ALA A 161 -1.76 10.92 11.32
CA ALA A 161 -0.92 12.09 11.54
C ALA A 161 -1.44 13.00 12.68
N SER A 162 -2.77 13.16 12.80
CA SER A 162 -3.36 13.93 13.91
C SER A 162 -3.12 13.26 15.26
N TYR A 163 -3.14 11.93 15.30
CA TYR A 163 -2.78 11.19 16.51
C TYR A 163 -1.33 11.46 16.93
N GLU A 164 -0.39 11.41 15.98
CA GLU A 164 1.03 11.68 16.26
C GLU A 164 1.26 13.13 16.73
N LEU A 165 0.55 14.11 16.13
CA LEU A 165 0.60 15.50 16.58
C LEU A 165 0.09 15.63 18.02
N ALA A 166 -1.04 15.02 18.35
CA ALA A 166 -1.57 15.05 19.72
C ALA A 166 -0.60 14.41 20.72
N CYS A 167 0.14 13.36 20.33
CA CYS A 167 1.17 12.78 21.18
C CYS A 167 2.40 13.68 21.37
N LEU A 168 2.70 14.57 20.42
CA LEU A 168 3.79 15.53 20.53
C LEU A 168 3.41 16.78 21.34
N ASP A 169 2.12 17.08 21.44
CA ASP A 169 1.59 18.23 22.19
C ASP A 169 1.41 17.95 23.71
N LEU A 170 1.56 16.67 24.14
CA LEU A 170 1.46 16.23 25.54
C LEU A 170 2.79 16.32 26.27
#